data_ed31365b00b56d13ccfcc0bab829799f
#
_entry.id   ed31365b00b56d13ccfcc0bab829799f
#
_cell.length_a   1.000
_cell.length_b   1.000
_cell.length_c   1.000
_cell.angle_alpha   90.00
_cell.angle_beta   90.00
_cell.angle_gamma   90.00
#
_symmetry.space_group_name_H-M   'P 1'
#
loop_
_entity.id
_entity.type
_entity.pdbx_description
1 polymer ?
#
loop_
_entity_poly.entity_id
_entity_poly.type
_entity_poly.pdbx_seq_one_letter_code
_entity_poly.pdbx_strand_id
1 'polypeptide(L)'
;MLFRSRLLAVKYGVIVTYALCATFIVSAVALAAGAVLFPVGPVTLLSGTTVSLAAGLLRLLFVTLYVAAAMAALGAIGLAISTLTEHAIGAIAALMILVVTSEVIDNVPQLHAAGPYLPTHWWLSFDSLLRVPVDTSTLLRGLLSFAVYAVLFGSFAWARFTSADVTS
;
A
#
# COMPACT_ATOMS: atom_id res chain seq x y z
N MET A 1 -29.21 -7.40 7.56
CA MET A 1 -28.06 -7.65 6.66
C MET A 1 -27.48 -6.38 6.00
N LEU A 2 -28.29 -5.49 5.44
CA LEU A 2 -27.82 -4.27 4.75
C LEU A 2 -27.04 -3.27 5.64
N PHE A 3 -27.31 -3.20 6.92
CA PHE A 3 -26.65 -2.26 7.84
C PHE A 3 -25.18 -2.63 8.14
N ARG A 4 -24.87 -3.90 8.23
CA ARG A 4 -23.52 -4.42 8.55
C ARG A 4 -22.57 -4.36 7.36
N SER A 5 -23.09 -4.67 6.19
CA SER A 5 -22.31 -4.51 4.95
C SER A 5 -21.91 -3.06 4.70
N ARG A 6 -22.80 -2.12 5.00
CA ARG A 6 -22.47 -0.68 4.97
C ARG A 6 -21.40 -0.30 5.99
N LEU A 7 -21.45 -0.86 7.20
CA LEU A 7 -20.46 -0.56 8.24
C LEU A 7 -19.04 -1.01 7.84
N LEU A 8 -18.91 -2.20 7.24
CA LEU A 8 -17.62 -2.69 6.75
C LEU A 8 -17.09 -1.85 5.59
N ALA A 9 -17.96 -1.50 4.64
CA ALA A 9 -17.62 -0.65 3.52
C ALA A 9 -17.16 0.75 4.00
N VAL A 10 -17.83 1.31 5.00
CA VAL A 10 -17.44 2.59 5.61
C VAL A 10 -16.08 2.46 6.30
N LYS A 11 -15.85 1.39 7.09
CA LYS A 11 -14.55 1.14 7.73
C LYS A 11 -13.43 1.06 6.70
N TYR A 12 -13.62 0.29 5.63
CA TYR A 12 -12.60 0.19 4.58
C TYR A 12 -12.43 1.51 3.83
N GLY A 13 -13.51 2.23 3.55
CA GLY A 13 -13.46 3.57 2.96
C GLY A 13 -12.65 4.57 3.80
N VAL A 14 -12.82 4.53 5.13
CA VAL A 14 -12.00 5.35 6.05
C VAL A 14 -10.52 4.96 5.98
N ILE A 15 -10.19 3.66 5.93
CA ILE A 15 -8.81 3.18 5.79
C ILE A 15 -8.18 3.70 4.50
N VAL A 16 -8.89 3.58 3.37
CA VAL A 16 -8.40 4.07 2.06
C VAL A 16 -8.20 5.59 2.09
N THR A 17 -9.16 6.33 2.64
CA THR A 17 -9.06 7.79 2.78
C THR A 17 -7.87 8.18 3.66
N TYR A 18 -7.69 7.48 4.78
CA TYR A 18 -6.55 7.72 5.66
C TYR A 18 -5.21 7.42 4.96
N ALA A 19 -5.12 6.31 4.23
CA ALA A 19 -3.93 5.96 3.45
C ALA A 19 -3.59 7.04 2.41
N LEU A 20 -4.59 7.51 1.66
CA LEU A 20 -4.43 8.60 0.70
C LEU A 20 -3.97 9.89 1.40
N CYS A 21 -4.66 10.33 2.45
CA CYS A 21 -4.30 11.56 3.16
C CYS A 21 -2.89 11.49 3.74
N ALA A 22 -2.54 10.37 4.39
CA ALA A 22 -1.22 10.19 4.99
C ALA A 22 -0.10 10.24 3.94
N THR A 23 -0.24 9.53 2.82
CA THR A 23 0.76 9.52 1.76
C THR A 23 0.87 10.89 1.07
N PHE A 24 -0.23 11.60 0.86
CA PHE A 24 -0.22 12.96 0.34
C PHE A 24 0.46 13.95 1.29
N ILE A 25 0.20 13.87 2.59
CA ILE A 25 0.85 14.72 3.59
C ILE A 25 2.36 14.48 3.59
N VAL A 26 2.79 13.21 3.61
CA VAL A 26 4.22 12.86 3.57
C VAL A 26 4.87 13.40 2.29
N SER A 27 4.25 13.21 1.14
CA SER A 27 4.76 13.71 -0.15
C SER A 27 4.82 15.24 -0.18
N ALA A 28 3.81 15.93 0.34
CA ALA A 28 3.77 17.39 0.40
C ALA A 28 4.86 17.95 1.33
N VAL A 29 5.04 17.34 2.50
CA VAL A 29 6.10 17.73 3.45
C VAL A 29 7.49 17.49 2.86
N ALA A 30 7.70 16.33 2.22
CA ALA A 30 8.96 16.02 1.53
C ALA A 30 9.26 17.02 0.40
N LEU A 31 8.24 17.37 -0.39
CA LEU A 31 8.36 18.37 -1.46
C LEU A 31 8.67 19.77 -0.91
N ALA A 32 7.97 20.18 0.16
CA ALA A 32 8.20 21.48 0.81
C ALA A 32 9.61 21.56 1.40
N ALA A 33 10.05 20.51 2.11
CA ALA A 33 11.41 20.43 2.63
C ALA A 33 12.45 20.47 1.52
N GLY A 34 12.22 19.74 0.42
CA GLY A 34 13.10 19.75 -0.76
C GLY A 34 13.19 21.15 -1.39
N ALA A 35 12.07 21.86 -1.51
CA ALA A 35 12.04 23.21 -2.09
C ALA A 35 12.73 24.26 -1.22
N VAL A 36 12.79 24.05 0.10
CA VAL A 36 13.51 24.93 1.04
C VAL A 36 15.01 24.65 1.02
N LEU A 37 15.40 23.39 0.93
CA LEU A 37 16.81 22.97 1.04
C LEU A 37 17.58 23.00 -0.29
N PHE A 38 16.87 22.88 -1.40
CA PHE A 38 17.49 22.80 -2.74
C PHE A 38 16.88 23.82 -3.70
N PRO A 39 17.66 24.33 -4.66
CA PRO A 39 17.13 25.21 -5.69
C PRO A 39 16.06 24.50 -6.52
N VAL A 40 14.92 25.16 -6.70
CA VAL A 40 13.81 24.64 -7.51
C VAL A 40 14.21 24.65 -8.99
N GLY A 41 14.24 23.49 -9.61
CA GLY A 41 14.72 23.34 -11.00
C GLY A 41 14.43 21.95 -11.57
N PRO A 42 15.11 21.60 -12.68
CA PRO A 42 15.03 20.27 -13.27
C PRO A 42 15.38 19.19 -12.24
N VAL A 43 14.62 18.09 -12.26
CA VAL A 43 14.76 16.98 -11.32
C VAL A 43 15.61 15.87 -11.94
N THR A 44 16.66 15.45 -11.26
CA THR A 44 17.46 14.29 -11.67
C THR A 44 16.82 13.01 -11.13
N LEU A 45 16.50 12.10 -12.04
CA LEU A 45 15.91 10.81 -11.72
C LEU A 45 16.96 9.79 -11.27
N LEU A 46 16.53 8.65 -10.73
CA LEU A 46 17.41 7.55 -10.30
C LEU A 46 18.24 6.97 -11.46
N SER A 47 17.78 7.13 -12.72
CA SER A 47 18.53 6.76 -13.92
C SER A 47 19.61 7.76 -14.33
N GLY A 48 19.80 8.86 -13.58
CA GLY A 48 20.73 9.94 -13.92
C GLY A 48 20.21 10.93 -14.98
N THR A 49 19.03 10.67 -15.56
CA THR A 49 18.40 11.59 -16.53
C THR A 49 17.70 12.74 -15.82
N THR A 50 17.82 13.95 -16.36
CA THR A 50 17.11 15.13 -15.86
C THR A 50 15.79 15.31 -16.59
N VAL A 51 14.73 15.60 -15.82
CA VAL A 51 13.39 15.91 -16.35
C VAL A 51 12.95 17.28 -15.88
N SER A 52 11.97 17.87 -16.55
CA SER A 52 11.39 19.14 -16.12
C SER A 52 10.71 18.98 -14.76
N LEU A 53 10.63 20.07 -14.00
CA LEU A 53 9.94 20.09 -12.71
C LEU A 53 8.52 19.54 -12.79
N ALA A 54 7.77 19.93 -13.84
CA ALA A 54 6.40 19.43 -14.05
C ALA A 54 6.36 17.90 -14.23
N ALA A 55 7.28 17.32 -14.99
CA ALA A 55 7.38 15.88 -15.15
C ALA A 55 7.80 15.19 -13.85
N GLY A 56 8.67 15.81 -13.05
CA GLY A 56 9.05 15.33 -11.72
C GLY A 56 7.86 15.30 -10.76
N LEU A 57 7.08 16.38 -10.72
CA LEU A 57 5.88 16.47 -9.88
C LEU A 57 4.81 15.43 -10.27
N LEU A 58 4.61 15.23 -11.58
CA LEU A 58 3.68 14.21 -12.06
C LEU A 58 4.12 12.80 -11.64
N ARG A 59 5.42 12.50 -11.71
CA ARG A 59 5.97 11.22 -11.23
C ARG A 59 5.78 11.06 -9.72
N LEU A 60 6.02 12.12 -8.95
CA LEU A 60 5.76 12.11 -7.50
C LEU A 60 4.29 11.83 -7.20
N LEU A 61 3.36 12.41 -7.94
CA LEU A 61 1.93 12.11 -7.80
C LEU A 61 1.65 10.62 -8.01
N PHE A 62 2.19 10.01 -9.09
CA PHE A 62 2.01 8.57 -9.34
C PHE A 62 2.66 7.71 -8.26
N VAL A 63 3.83 8.07 -7.74
CA VAL A 63 4.46 7.40 -6.60
C VAL A 63 3.55 7.47 -5.38
N THR A 64 3.01 8.65 -5.07
CA THR A 64 2.09 8.85 -3.93
C THR A 64 0.85 7.97 -4.05
N LEU A 65 0.23 7.90 -5.23
CA LEU A 65 -0.94 7.06 -5.48
C LEU A 65 -0.60 5.56 -5.41
N TYR A 66 0.56 5.16 -5.91
CA TYR A 66 1.03 3.78 -5.84
C TYR A 66 1.22 3.33 -4.38
N VAL A 67 1.90 4.14 -3.58
CA VAL A 67 2.11 3.86 -2.15
C VAL A 67 0.77 3.86 -1.39
N ALA A 68 -0.15 4.78 -1.72
CA ALA A 68 -1.49 4.77 -1.13
C ALA A 68 -2.26 3.48 -1.45
N ALA A 69 -2.14 2.95 -2.67
CA ALA A 69 -2.75 1.67 -3.06
C ALA A 69 -2.15 0.49 -2.27
N ALA A 70 -0.84 0.47 -2.08
CA ALA A 70 -0.16 -0.53 -1.24
C ALA A 70 -0.66 -0.47 0.22
N MET A 71 -0.77 0.73 0.79
CA MET A 71 -1.27 0.92 2.15
C MET A 71 -2.76 0.55 2.29
N ALA A 72 -3.57 0.82 1.26
CA ALA A 72 -4.97 0.39 1.23
C ALA A 72 -5.11 -1.14 1.20
N ALA A 73 -4.26 -1.85 0.45
CA ALA A 73 -4.21 -3.30 0.44
C ALA A 73 -3.80 -3.87 1.81
N LEU A 74 -2.78 -3.28 2.44
CA LEU A 74 -2.39 -3.64 3.81
C LEU A 74 -3.52 -3.38 4.81
N GLY A 75 -4.25 -2.29 4.63
CA GLY A 75 -5.43 -1.97 5.43
C GLY A 75 -6.54 -3.01 5.31
N ALA A 76 -6.74 -3.62 4.12
CA ALA A 76 -7.68 -4.73 3.95
C ALA A 76 -7.25 -5.97 4.74
N ILE A 77 -5.93 -6.29 4.73
CA ILE A 77 -5.37 -7.38 5.54
C ILE A 77 -5.60 -7.10 7.03
N GLY A 78 -5.29 -5.88 7.49
CA GLY A 78 -5.51 -5.45 8.87
C GLY A 78 -6.97 -5.52 9.28
N LEU A 79 -7.89 -5.11 8.40
CA LEU A 79 -9.32 -5.22 8.63
C LEU A 79 -9.74 -6.70 8.79
N ALA A 80 -9.25 -7.60 7.94
CA ALA A 80 -9.51 -9.02 8.04
C ALA A 80 -9.00 -9.60 9.38
N ILE A 81 -7.77 -9.28 9.77
CA ILE A 81 -7.19 -9.69 11.06
C ILE A 81 -8.04 -9.17 12.23
N SER A 82 -8.50 -7.91 12.15
CA SER A 82 -9.34 -7.31 13.20
C SER A 82 -10.69 -8.03 13.39
N THR A 83 -11.17 -8.77 12.38
CA THR A 83 -12.37 -9.59 12.54
C THR A 83 -12.13 -10.92 13.28
N LEU A 84 -10.86 -11.30 13.47
CA LEU A 84 -10.44 -12.53 14.14
C LEU A 84 -10.02 -12.29 15.61
N THR A 85 -9.82 -11.04 16.01
CA THR A 85 -9.33 -10.67 17.33
C THR A 85 -10.32 -9.74 18.02
N GLU A 86 -10.52 -9.93 19.32
CA GLU A 86 -11.35 -9.04 20.14
C GLU A 86 -10.61 -7.77 20.58
N HIS A 87 -9.27 -7.78 20.50
CA HIS A 87 -8.42 -6.68 20.95
C HIS A 87 -7.69 -6.02 19.78
N ALA A 88 -7.81 -4.70 19.66
CA ALA A 88 -7.13 -3.91 18.61
C ALA A 88 -5.60 -4.08 18.63
N ILE A 89 -5.01 -4.20 19.83
CA ILE A 89 -3.56 -4.40 20.00
C ILE A 89 -3.13 -5.73 19.37
N GLY A 90 -3.91 -6.79 19.53
CA GLY A 90 -3.65 -8.10 18.92
C GLY A 90 -3.67 -8.05 17.39
N ALA A 91 -4.63 -7.31 16.82
CA ALA A 91 -4.70 -7.12 15.35
C ALA A 91 -3.49 -6.36 14.81
N ILE A 92 -3.07 -5.30 15.49
CA ILE A 92 -1.88 -4.51 15.10
C ILE A 92 -0.62 -5.38 15.20
N ALA A 93 -0.43 -6.11 16.31
CA ALA A 93 0.73 -6.98 16.49
C ALA A 93 0.80 -8.07 15.40
N ALA A 94 -0.33 -8.71 15.08
CA ALA A 94 -0.40 -9.74 14.05
C ALA A 94 -0.07 -9.16 12.65
N LEU A 95 -0.58 -7.95 12.33
CA LEU A 95 -0.27 -7.28 11.08
C LEU A 95 1.21 -6.92 10.98
N MET A 96 1.81 -6.41 12.07
CA MET A 96 3.25 -6.10 12.11
C MET A 96 4.11 -7.35 11.94
N ILE A 97 3.77 -8.45 12.61
CA ILE A 97 4.46 -9.74 12.44
C ILE A 97 4.38 -10.20 10.98
N LEU A 98 3.19 -10.10 10.36
CA LEU A 98 3.01 -10.47 8.96
C LEU A 98 3.91 -9.63 8.04
N VAL A 99 3.94 -8.31 8.22
CA VAL A 99 4.78 -7.40 7.41
C VAL A 99 6.26 -7.72 7.59
N VAL A 100 6.74 -7.83 8.84
CA VAL A 100 8.15 -8.12 9.12
C VAL A 100 8.54 -9.49 8.57
N THR A 101 7.70 -10.51 8.77
CA THR A 101 7.96 -11.86 8.26
C THR A 101 8.01 -11.87 6.73
N SER A 102 7.08 -11.16 6.08
CA SER A 102 7.05 -11.00 4.62
C SER A 102 8.34 -10.38 4.10
N GLU A 103 8.82 -9.29 4.71
CA GLU A 103 10.07 -8.63 4.35
C GLU A 103 11.29 -9.53 4.57
N VAL A 104 11.33 -10.29 5.68
CA VAL A 104 12.42 -11.23 5.95
C VAL A 104 12.45 -12.33 4.90
N ILE A 105 11.29 -12.91 4.54
CA ILE A 105 11.21 -13.98 3.53
C ILE A 105 11.65 -13.46 2.15
N ASP A 106 11.23 -12.26 1.79
CA ASP A 106 11.56 -11.64 0.50
C ASP A 106 13.07 -11.40 0.32
N ASN A 107 13.77 -11.14 1.42
CA ASN A 107 15.22 -10.90 1.43
C ASN A 107 16.06 -12.19 1.56
N VAL A 108 15.43 -13.37 1.72
CA VAL A 108 16.15 -14.65 1.80
C VAL A 108 16.31 -15.26 0.40
N PRO A 109 17.54 -15.39 -0.14
CA PRO A 109 17.75 -15.88 -1.51
C PRO A 109 17.14 -17.25 -1.81
N GLN A 110 17.11 -18.14 -0.82
CA GLN A 110 16.56 -19.49 -0.93
C GLN A 110 15.02 -19.49 -1.08
N LEU A 111 14.36 -18.42 -0.66
CA LEU A 111 12.89 -18.26 -0.70
C LEU A 111 12.43 -17.31 -1.81
N HIS A 112 13.32 -16.88 -2.69
CA HIS A 112 13.05 -15.92 -3.75
C HIS A 112 11.84 -16.29 -4.64
N ALA A 113 11.57 -17.59 -4.80
CA ALA A 113 10.40 -18.07 -5.55
C ALA A 113 9.06 -17.67 -4.88
N ALA A 114 9.04 -17.43 -3.58
CA ALA A 114 7.87 -16.97 -2.84
C ALA A 114 7.68 -15.45 -2.91
N GLY A 115 8.73 -14.69 -3.21
CA GLY A 115 8.74 -13.23 -3.22
C GLY A 115 7.54 -12.60 -3.92
N PRO A 116 7.26 -12.92 -5.20
CA PRO A 116 6.15 -12.31 -5.96
C PRO A 116 4.77 -12.47 -5.34
N TYR A 117 4.61 -13.45 -4.44
CA TYR A 117 3.36 -13.74 -3.73
C TYR A 117 3.29 -13.09 -2.34
N LEU A 118 4.32 -12.38 -1.92
CA LEU A 118 4.32 -11.70 -0.64
C LEU A 118 3.62 -10.33 -0.73
N PRO A 119 2.88 -9.91 0.31
CA PRO A 119 2.13 -8.65 0.27
C PRO A 119 3.02 -7.42 0.19
N THR A 120 4.28 -7.52 0.64
CA THR A 120 5.22 -6.39 0.70
C THR A 120 6.18 -6.33 -0.50
N HIS A 121 6.35 -7.42 -1.23
CA HIS A 121 7.33 -7.55 -2.34
C HIS A 121 7.29 -6.38 -3.35
N TRP A 122 6.09 -5.95 -3.72
CA TRP A 122 5.91 -4.91 -4.73
C TRP A 122 5.88 -3.49 -4.18
N TRP A 123 6.06 -3.29 -2.86
CA TRP A 123 5.93 -1.97 -2.26
C TRP A 123 6.93 -0.96 -2.79
N LEU A 124 8.18 -1.38 -3.01
CA LEU A 124 9.25 -0.53 -3.51
C LEU A 124 9.27 -0.38 -5.03
N SER A 125 8.39 -1.07 -5.76
CA SER A 125 8.36 -1.01 -7.22
C SER A 125 7.97 0.37 -7.78
N PHE A 126 7.56 1.30 -6.92
CA PHE A 126 7.40 2.71 -7.31
C PHE A 126 8.71 3.34 -7.80
N ASP A 127 9.88 2.79 -7.45
CA ASP A 127 11.19 3.26 -7.93
C ASP A 127 11.28 3.22 -9.46
N SER A 128 10.54 2.32 -10.11
CA SER A 128 10.40 2.25 -11.57
C SER A 128 9.85 3.56 -12.18
N LEU A 129 9.00 4.28 -11.45
CA LEU A 129 8.49 5.60 -11.86
C LEU A 129 9.58 6.67 -11.85
N LEU A 130 10.62 6.48 -11.06
CA LEU A 130 11.74 7.40 -10.91
C LEU A 130 12.91 7.06 -11.86
N ARG A 131 12.70 6.15 -12.82
CA ARG A 131 13.68 5.72 -13.81
C ARG A 131 13.21 6.02 -15.24
N VAL A 132 14.13 6.00 -16.19
CA VAL A 132 13.85 6.06 -17.63
C VAL A 132 14.66 4.94 -18.30
N PRO A 133 13.99 4.05 -19.06
CA PRO A 133 12.55 3.95 -19.29
C PRO A 133 11.78 3.49 -18.04
N VAL A 134 10.49 3.87 -17.95
CA VAL A 134 9.62 3.40 -16.86
C VAL A 134 9.27 1.91 -17.08
N ASP A 135 9.52 1.07 -16.08
CA ASP A 135 9.07 -0.33 -16.15
C ASP A 135 7.60 -0.45 -15.72
N THR A 136 6.73 -0.31 -16.72
CA THR A 136 5.28 -0.41 -16.51
C THR A 136 4.83 -1.83 -16.16
N SER A 137 5.60 -2.85 -16.54
CA SER A 137 5.26 -4.25 -16.27
C SER A 137 5.36 -4.56 -14.78
N THR A 138 6.41 -4.11 -14.13
CA THR A 138 6.63 -4.24 -12.68
C THR A 138 5.59 -3.46 -11.89
N LEU A 139 5.28 -2.22 -12.30
CA LEU A 139 4.23 -1.42 -11.67
C LEU A 139 2.85 -2.09 -11.76
N LEU A 140 2.51 -2.62 -12.93
CA LEU A 140 1.22 -3.29 -13.13
C LEU A 140 1.11 -4.55 -12.27
N ARG A 141 2.17 -5.36 -12.18
CA ARG A 141 2.21 -6.54 -11.29
C ARG A 141 1.99 -6.14 -9.83
N GLY A 142 2.62 -5.07 -9.38
CA GLY A 142 2.42 -4.53 -8.03
C GLY A 142 0.97 -4.11 -7.80
N LEU A 143 0.37 -3.32 -8.70
CA LEU A 143 -1.03 -2.91 -8.57
C LEU A 143 -2.00 -4.08 -8.61
N LEU A 144 -1.76 -5.09 -9.45
CA LEU A 144 -2.54 -6.33 -9.48
C LEU A 144 -2.42 -7.09 -8.16
N SER A 145 -1.22 -7.22 -7.61
CA SER A 145 -1.00 -7.83 -6.29
C SER A 145 -1.80 -7.10 -5.20
N PHE A 146 -1.73 -5.77 -5.16
CA PHE A 146 -2.50 -4.97 -4.20
C PHE A 146 -4.01 -5.17 -4.36
N ALA A 147 -4.51 -5.19 -5.58
CA ALA A 147 -5.92 -5.45 -5.87
C ALA A 147 -6.34 -6.86 -5.41
N VAL A 148 -5.53 -7.88 -5.68
CA VAL A 148 -5.78 -9.25 -5.24
C VAL A 148 -5.85 -9.32 -3.71
N TYR A 149 -4.91 -8.74 -2.99
CA TYR A 149 -4.92 -8.71 -1.53
C TYR A 149 -6.14 -7.95 -1.00
N ALA A 150 -6.47 -6.80 -1.56
CA ALA A 150 -7.63 -6.01 -1.15
C ALA A 150 -8.94 -6.80 -1.34
N VAL A 151 -9.10 -7.49 -2.48
CA VAL A 151 -10.28 -8.30 -2.78
C VAL A 151 -10.35 -9.54 -1.88
N LEU A 152 -9.26 -10.30 -1.76
CA LEU A 152 -9.23 -11.52 -0.96
C LEU A 152 -9.52 -11.24 0.52
N PHE A 153 -8.80 -10.31 1.13
CA PHE A 153 -8.96 -10.00 2.55
C PHE A 153 -10.20 -9.17 2.82
N GLY A 154 -10.61 -8.31 1.89
CA GLY A 154 -11.89 -7.60 1.97
C GLY A 154 -13.08 -8.54 1.93
N SER A 155 -13.08 -9.53 1.02
CA SER A 155 -14.14 -10.55 0.95
C SER A 155 -14.12 -11.50 2.16
N PHE A 156 -12.95 -11.86 2.66
CA PHE A 156 -12.83 -12.62 3.91
C PHE A 156 -13.41 -11.85 5.12
N ALA A 157 -13.02 -10.58 5.27
CA ALA A 157 -13.57 -9.73 6.32
C ALA A 157 -15.09 -9.61 6.22
N TRP A 158 -15.60 -9.46 5.00
CA TRP A 158 -17.04 -9.43 4.73
C TRP A 158 -17.73 -10.72 5.14
N ALA A 159 -17.25 -11.86 4.69
CA ALA A 159 -17.83 -13.16 5.00
C ALA A 159 -17.84 -13.41 6.53
N ARG A 160 -16.73 -13.12 7.20
CA ARG A 160 -16.59 -13.28 8.64
C ARG A 160 -17.54 -12.37 9.43
N PHE A 161 -17.65 -11.10 8.99
CA PHE A 161 -18.50 -10.12 9.66
C PHE A 161 -20.00 -10.44 9.50
N THR A 162 -20.39 -11.11 8.41
CA THR A 162 -21.77 -11.52 8.17
C THR A 162 -22.11 -12.86 8.85
N SER A 163 -21.12 -13.74 9.07
CA SER A 163 -21.33 -15.06 9.67
C SER A 163 -21.23 -15.10 11.20
N ALA A 164 -20.62 -14.10 11.84
CA ALA A 164 -20.38 -14.06 13.28
C ALA A 164 -21.65 -13.97 14.16
N ASP A 165 -22.84 -13.96 13.57
CA ASP A 165 -24.12 -13.73 14.26
C ASP A 165 -25.07 -14.91 14.32
N VAL A 166 -24.64 -16.09 13.93
CA VAL A 166 -25.55 -17.27 13.96
C VAL A 166 -25.56 -17.95 15.32
N THR A 167 -24.78 -17.49 16.29
CA THR A 167 -24.58 -18.19 17.59
C THR A 167 -24.75 -17.34 18.85
N SER A 168 -25.47 -16.21 18.77
CA SER A 168 -25.85 -15.44 19.98
C SER A 168 -27.34 -15.19 20.05
#